data_9e6e219032e61df3bceaecd84a3d1293
#
_entry.id   9e6e219032e61df3bceaecd84a3d1293
#
_cell.length_a   1.000
_cell.length_b   1.000
_cell.length_c   1.000
_cell.angle_alpha   90.00
_cell.angle_beta   90.00
_cell.angle_gamma   90.00
#
_symmetry.space_group_name_H-M   'P 1'
#
loop_
_entity.id
_entity.type
_entity.pdbx_description
1 polymer ?
#
loop_
_entity_poly.entity_id
_entity_poly.type
_entity_poly.pdbx_seq_one_letter_code
_entity_poly.pdbx_strand_id
1 'polypeptide(L)'
;MPLLPVEPVVRQPYFALSSLFVGLCLSTQVAAISFQTRMEKVEWKVEGDQFECRLAQPVADFGSGEFVRRAGEQATFRLKARERWLGAGSATLLAAAAPWQPGRGDINLGPVTVVAGEVPFNSSQEQAARLLTGLLEGRSPLVRHRTSVGGDSLDVRLLPIKFAQAYNDYLKCTAGLLPVNFDQIRKAQIGFPSGVVLDDVGRAKLDIILAFLKADPSVNRIELDGHSDNSGNRLGNRDLSRRRAIAVEEYLKASGVPAEQIVVRFHGERYPLVPNKGESNRAKNRRVTLTLSREPLAEPAEETAPAPAAPTPPADPAATS
;
A
#
# COMPACT_ATOMS: atom_id res chain seq x y z
N MET A 1 -25.88 36.26 111.12
CA MET A 1 -24.97 35.99 109.97
C MET A 1 -25.65 35.02 109.05
N PRO A 2 -26.25 35.46 107.97
CA PRO A 2 -26.89 34.52 107.06
C PRO A 2 -25.94 34.22 105.90
N LEU A 3 -25.94 32.94 105.50
CA LEU A 3 -25.21 32.38 104.37
C LEU A 3 -25.88 32.74 103.04
N LEU A 4 -25.07 33.23 102.08
CA LEU A 4 -25.53 33.51 100.77
C LEU A 4 -25.58 32.19 99.92
N PRO A 5 -26.56 32.03 99.04
CA PRO A 5 -26.66 30.84 98.17
C PRO A 5 -25.70 30.90 96.97
N VAL A 6 -25.08 29.76 96.71
CA VAL A 6 -24.22 29.54 95.49
C VAL A 6 -25.11 29.17 94.37
N GLU A 7 -25.07 29.93 93.25
CA GLU A 7 -25.76 29.59 92.03
C GLU A 7 -24.96 28.54 91.22
N PRO A 8 -25.60 27.58 90.55
CA PRO A 8 -24.93 26.60 89.73
C PRO A 8 -24.63 27.17 88.33
N VAL A 9 -23.35 27.11 87.92
CA VAL A 9 -22.87 27.42 86.60
C VAL A 9 -23.36 26.35 85.57
N VAL A 10 -24.31 26.71 84.77
CA VAL A 10 -24.76 25.88 83.62
C VAL A 10 -23.69 25.93 82.50
N ARG A 11 -22.93 24.85 82.32
CA ARG A 11 -22.07 24.64 81.16
C ARG A 11 -22.94 24.26 79.97
N GLN A 12 -23.00 25.12 78.98
CA GLN A 12 -23.56 24.80 77.64
C GLN A 12 -22.60 23.87 76.85
N PRO A 13 -23.09 22.76 76.26
CA PRO A 13 -22.28 21.94 75.34
C PRO A 13 -22.20 22.62 73.98
N TYR A 14 -20.99 22.98 73.57
CA TYR A 14 -20.72 23.37 72.17
C TYR A 14 -20.91 22.16 71.30
N PHE A 15 -21.99 22.10 70.53
CA PHE A 15 -22.15 21.17 69.42
C PHE A 15 -21.20 21.60 68.29
N ALA A 16 -20.05 20.92 68.16
CA ALA A 16 -19.21 21.02 67.01
C ALA A 16 -19.93 20.38 65.84
N LEU A 17 -20.50 21.17 64.90
CA LEU A 17 -20.97 20.73 63.60
C LEU A 17 -19.76 20.31 62.80
N SER A 18 -19.40 19.02 62.82
CA SER A 18 -18.49 18.41 61.84
C SER A 18 -19.18 18.35 60.49
N SER A 19 -18.92 19.35 59.64
CA SER A 19 -19.32 19.34 58.23
C SER A 19 -18.57 18.22 57.51
N LEU A 20 -19.22 17.09 57.34
CA LEU A 20 -18.74 15.96 56.53
C LEU A 20 -18.83 16.40 55.05
N PHE A 21 -17.74 16.96 54.53
CA PHE A 21 -17.60 17.20 53.07
C PHE A 21 -17.45 15.83 52.41
N VAL A 22 -18.55 15.22 52.03
CA VAL A 22 -18.56 14.10 51.09
C VAL A 22 -18.16 14.67 49.70
N GLY A 23 -16.87 14.62 49.43
CA GLY A 23 -16.32 14.91 48.11
C GLY A 23 -16.87 13.88 47.10
N LEU A 24 -17.90 14.28 46.36
CA LEU A 24 -18.39 13.52 45.21
C LEU A 24 -17.31 13.52 44.12
N CYS A 25 -16.40 12.53 44.18
CA CYS A 25 -15.49 12.26 43.06
C CYS A 25 -16.34 11.85 41.84
N LEU A 26 -16.71 12.83 41.02
CA LEU A 26 -17.21 12.61 39.66
C LEU A 26 -16.05 11.99 38.89
N SER A 27 -15.96 10.65 38.90
CA SER A 27 -15.14 9.92 37.95
C SER A 27 -15.76 10.18 36.57
N THR A 28 -15.15 11.08 35.79
CA THR A 28 -15.43 11.22 34.38
C THR A 28 -15.09 9.88 33.73
N GLN A 29 -16.11 9.09 33.42
CA GLN A 29 -15.94 7.88 32.63
C GLN A 29 -15.56 8.34 31.23
N VAL A 30 -14.29 8.13 30.86
CA VAL A 30 -13.81 8.27 29.49
C VAL A 30 -14.55 7.23 28.67
N ALA A 31 -15.52 7.65 27.88
CA ALA A 31 -16.29 6.76 27.02
C ALA A 31 -15.42 6.41 25.80
N ALA A 32 -14.96 5.17 25.72
CA ALA A 32 -14.32 4.65 24.50
C ALA A 32 -15.40 4.39 23.44
N ILE A 33 -15.26 5.03 22.27
CA ILE A 33 -16.07 4.70 21.09
C ILE A 33 -15.51 3.39 20.52
N SER A 34 -16.35 2.35 20.44
CA SER A 34 -15.93 1.03 19.96
C SER A 34 -16.72 0.59 18.75
N PHE A 35 -16.03 0.31 17.66
CA PHE A 35 -16.57 -0.26 16.43
C PHE A 35 -16.27 -1.75 16.37
N GLN A 36 -17.31 -2.55 16.35
CA GLN A 36 -17.23 -4.00 16.23
C GLN A 36 -18.50 -4.53 15.59
N THR A 37 -18.37 -5.49 14.70
CA THR A 37 -19.53 -6.22 14.14
C THR A 37 -20.08 -7.20 15.17
N ARG A 38 -21.42 -7.35 15.25
CA ARG A 38 -22.05 -8.36 16.12
C ARG A 38 -21.61 -9.76 15.70
N MET A 39 -21.39 -10.66 16.66
CA MET A 39 -20.82 -11.99 16.45
C MET A 39 -21.56 -12.80 15.39
N GLU A 40 -22.90 -12.71 15.36
CA GLU A 40 -23.76 -13.45 14.43
C GLU A 40 -23.62 -12.95 12.98
N LYS A 41 -23.20 -11.70 12.82
CA LYS A 41 -23.05 -11.01 11.53
C LYS A 41 -21.61 -10.95 11.04
N VAL A 42 -20.68 -11.60 11.75
CA VAL A 42 -19.29 -11.64 11.33
C VAL A 42 -19.15 -12.49 10.08
N GLU A 43 -18.56 -11.87 9.06
CA GLU A 43 -18.25 -12.48 7.79
C GLU A 43 -16.85 -12.04 7.34
N TRP A 44 -16.06 -12.97 6.86
CA TRP A 44 -14.79 -12.70 6.19
C TRP A 44 -14.95 -12.92 4.70
N LYS A 45 -14.47 -11.98 3.89
CA LYS A 45 -14.54 -12.02 2.44
C LYS A 45 -13.14 -12.09 1.87
N VAL A 46 -12.94 -12.95 0.88
CA VAL A 46 -11.72 -13.04 0.10
C VAL A 46 -12.02 -12.57 -1.31
N GLU A 47 -11.26 -11.58 -1.76
CA GLU A 47 -11.33 -11.04 -3.10
C GLU A 47 -9.90 -10.91 -3.63
N GLY A 48 -9.72 -11.06 -4.93
CA GLY A 48 -8.42 -10.83 -5.53
C GLY A 48 -8.27 -11.42 -6.90
N ASP A 49 -7.09 -11.19 -7.45
CA ASP A 49 -6.64 -11.65 -8.74
C ASP A 49 -5.14 -12.04 -8.66
N GLN A 50 -4.45 -12.07 -9.79
CA GLN A 50 -3.02 -12.36 -9.85
C GLN A 50 -2.11 -11.21 -9.37
N PHE A 51 -2.66 -10.03 -9.06
CA PHE A 51 -1.90 -8.85 -8.61
C PHE A 51 -2.06 -8.56 -7.13
N GLU A 52 -3.25 -8.79 -6.58
CA GLU A 52 -3.56 -8.51 -5.17
C GLU A 52 -4.60 -9.50 -4.64
N CYS A 53 -4.38 -10.01 -3.44
CA CYS A 53 -5.37 -10.75 -2.66
C CYS A 53 -5.72 -9.98 -1.40
N ARG A 54 -7.01 -9.92 -1.10
CA ARG A 54 -7.58 -9.22 0.05
C ARG A 54 -8.44 -10.15 0.87
N LEU A 55 -8.20 -10.17 2.18
CA LEU A 55 -9.03 -10.83 3.18
C LEU A 55 -9.61 -9.76 4.10
N ALA A 56 -10.89 -9.51 4.01
CA ALA A 56 -11.57 -8.39 4.65
C ALA A 56 -12.67 -8.84 5.60
N GLN A 57 -12.80 -8.14 6.73
CA GLN A 57 -13.97 -8.22 7.61
C GLN A 57 -14.65 -6.85 7.65
N PRO A 58 -15.93 -6.75 7.25
CA PRO A 58 -16.72 -5.54 7.47
C PRO A 58 -16.86 -5.24 8.97
N VAL A 59 -16.69 -3.98 9.35
CA VAL A 59 -16.90 -3.47 10.70
C VAL A 59 -18.09 -2.51 10.66
N ALA A 60 -19.15 -2.84 11.40
CA ALA A 60 -20.38 -2.05 11.41
C ALA A 60 -20.10 -0.58 11.75
N ASP A 61 -20.71 0.32 11.01
CA ASP A 61 -20.66 1.79 11.15
C ASP A 61 -19.26 2.41 10.96
N PHE A 62 -18.20 1.59 10.76
CA PHE A 62 -16.84 2.05 10.52
C PHE A 62 -16.41 1.88 9.06
N GLY A 63 -16.48 0.65 8.55
CA GLY A 63 -15.96 0.28 7.24
C GLY A 63 -15.47 -1.15 7.19
N SER A 64 -14.15 -1.40 7.07
CA SER A 64 -13.58 -2.75 7.10
C SER A 64 -12.16 -2.77 7.68
N GLY A 65 -11.76 -3.93 8.18
CA GLY A 65 -10.35 -4.25 8.42
C GLY A 65 -9.90 -5.30 7.40
N GLU A 66 -8.75 -5.08 6.78
CA GLU A 66 -8.31 -5.83 5.61
C GLU A 66 -6.86 -6.29 5.74
N PHE A 67 -6.61 -7.56 5.43
CA PHE A 67 -5.27 -8.06 5.13
C PHE A 67 -5.09 -8.06 3.62
N VAL A 68 -4.08 -7.35 3.15
CA VAL A 68 -3.81 -7.18 1.72
C VAL A 68 -2.43 -7.69 1.41
N ARG A 69 -2.33 -8.57 0.42
CA ARG A 69 -1.06 -9.04 -0.12
C ARG A 69 -1.01 -8.73 -1.62
N ARG A 70 -0.07 -7.89 -2.01
CA ARG A 70 0.25 -7.61 -3.41
C ARG A 70 1.25 -8.64 -3.95
N ALA A 71 1.21 -8.87 -5.24
CA ALA A 71 2.21 -9.66 -5.93
C ALA A 71 3.64 -9.21 -5.54
N GLY A 72 4.54 -10.17 -5.27
CA GLY A 72 5.92 -9.88 -4.86
C GLY A 72 6.09 -9.29 -3.47
N GLU A 73 5.02 -9.15 -2.67
CA GLU A 73 5.07 -8.57 -1.32
C GLU A 73 4.52 -9.53 -0.27
N GLN A 74 4.79 -9.24 0.99
CA GLN A 74 4.14 -9.88 2.12
C GLN A 74 2.84 -9.13 2.48
N ALA A 75 1.96 -9.81 3.22
CA ALA A 75 0.72 -9.20 3.67
C ALA A 75 0.93 -8.01 4.60
N THR A 76 0.10 -6.98 4.46
CA THR A 76 -0.05 -5.87 5.39
C THR A 76 -1.49 -5.84 5.91
N PHE A 77 -1.70 -5.21 7.06
CA PHE A 77 -3.03 -4.99 7.62
C PHE A 77 -3.38 -3.51 7.53
N ARG A 78 -4.58 -3.21 7.07
CA ARG A 78 -5.09 -1.84 6.98
C ARG A 78 -6.54 -1.74 7.45
N LEU A 79 -6.96 -0.57 7.88
CA LEU A 79 -8.37 -0.23 8.01
C LEU A 79 -8.82 0.59 6.80
N LYS A 80 -10.04 0.35 6.35
CA LYS A 80 -10.73 1.18 5.38
C LYS A 80 -11.95 1.79 6.06
N ALA A 81 -11.95 3.12 6.21
CA ALA A 81 -12.99 3.85 6.89
C ALA A 81 -13.96 4.47 5.88
N ARG A 82 -15.27 4.40 6.14
CA ARG A 82 -16.29 5.09 5.34
C ARG A 82 -16.28 6.59 5.56
N GLU A 83 -15.98 7.00 6.80
CA GLU A 83 -15.93 8.39 7.24
C GLU A 83 -14.58 8.68 7.91
N ARG A 84 -14.27 9.94 8.15
CA ARG A 84 -13.01 10.37 8.77
C ARG A 84 -13.04 10.21 10.30
N TRP A 85 -13.30 8.99 10.78
CA TRP A 85 -13.30 8.68 12.20
C TRP A 85 -11.94 8.83 12.87
N LEU A 86 -10.86 8.52 12.13
CA LEU A 86 -9.50 8.57 12.62
C LEU A 86 -8.83 9.87 12.16
N GLY A 87 -8.54 10.75 13.11
CA GLY A 87 -7.70 11.91 12.86
C GLY A 87 -6.24 11.53 12.70
N ALA A 88 -5.44 12.43 12.11
CA ALA A 88 -3.99 12.22 12.01
C ALA A 88 -3.36 12.05 13.40
N GLY A 89 -2.38 11.16 13.54
CA GLY A 89 -1.71 10.88 14.81
C GLY A 89 -1.12 9.48 14.88
N SER A 90 -1.26 8.85 16.03
CA SER A 90 -0.77 7.49 16.28
C SER A 90 -1.88 6.62 16.85
N ALA A 91 -1.94 5.37 16.42
CA ALA A 91 -2.76 4.34 17.02
C ALA A 91 -1.88 3.19 17.52
N THR A 92 -2.38 2.42 18.49
CA THR A 92 -1.73 1.20 18.95
C THR A 92 -2.42 0.00 18.33
N LEU A 93 -1.64 -0.89 17.74
CA LEU A 93 -2.11 -2.14 17.18
C LEU A 93 -1.95 -3.27 18.19
N LEU A 94 -3.01 -4.02 18.44
CA LEU A 94 -3.06 -5.09 19.44
C LEU A 94 -3.60 -6.38 18.79
N ALA A 95 -3.05 -7.52 19.20
CA ALA A 95 -3.72 -8.81 19.08
C ALA A 95 -4.43 -9.08 20.41
N ALA A 96 -5.65 -8.54 20.55
CA ALA A 96 -6.40 -8.52 21.78
C ALA A 96 -7.01 -9.89 22.09
N ALA A 97 -7.25 -10.18 23.36
CA ALA A 97 -8.06 -11.32 23.75
C ALA A 97 -9.48 -11.19 23.17
N ALA A 98 -10.06 -12.30 22.71
CA ALA A 98 -11.44 -12.27 22.27
C ALA A 98 -12.36 -11.90 23.44
N PRO A 99 -13.49 -11.19 23.19
CA PRO A 99 -14.37 -10.73 24.26
C PRO A 99 -14.90 -11.84 25.18
N TRP A 100 -14.95 -13.07 24.67
CA TRP A 100 -15.41 -14.26 25.43
C TRP A 100 -14.29 -15.06 26.10
N GLN A 101 -13.04 -14.56 26.10
CA GLN A 101 -11.89 -15.19 26.74
C GLN A 101 -11.34 -14.29 27.87
N PRO A 102 -12.06 -14.14 28.98
CA PRO A 102 -11.58 -13.32 30.10
C PRO A 102 -10.30 -13.91 30.71
N GLY A 103 -9.39 -13.05 31.16
CA GLY A 103 -8.11 -13.47 31.76
C GLY A 103 -6.97 -13.69 30.77
N ARG A 104 -7.20 -13.72 29.48
CA ARG A 104 -6.15 -13.75 28.46
C ARG A 104 -5.68 -12.33 28.14
N GLY A 105 -4.43 -12.00 28.38
CA GLY A 105 -3.87 -10.65 28.13
C GLY A 105 -3.79 -10.28 26.64
N ASP A 106 -3.88 -8.98 26.33
CA ASP A 106 -3.65 -8.45 25.00
C ASP A 106 -2.15 -8.46 24.65
N ILE A 107 -1.83 -8.72 23.39
CA ILE A 107 -0.45 -8.63 22.88
C ILE A 107 -0.32 -7.29 22.14
N ASN A 108 0.56 -6.43 22.64
CA ASN A 108 0.87 -5.16 21.98
C ASN A 108 1.82 -5.40 20.78
N LEU A 109 1.40 -4.97 19.59
CA LEU A 109 2.17 -5.08 18.36
C LEU A 109 2.88 -3.77 17.97
N GLY A 110 2.75 -2.75 18.80
CA GLY A 110 3.39 -1.46 18.60
C GLY A 110 2.48 -0.39 17.95
N PRO A 111 3.04 0.80 17.77
CA PRO A 111 2.32 1.92 17.18
C PRO A 111 2.21 1.79 15.66
N VAL A 112 1.17 2.43 15.11
CA VAL A 112 1.01 2.70 13.67
C VAL A 112 0.72 4.18 13.48
N THR A 113 1.31 4.78 12.43
CA THR A 113 1.03 6.17 12.06
C THR A 113 -0.31 6.25 11.37
N VAL A 114 -1.17 7.16 11.85
CA VAL A 114 -2.49 7.39 11.30
C VAL A 114 -2.48 8.70 10.50
N VAL A 115 -2.99 8.66 9.29
CA VAL A 115 -3.19 9.81 8.41
C VAL A 115 -4.68 9.97 8.11
N ALA A 116 -5.13 11.19 7.87
CA ALA A 116 -6.52 11.40 7.51
C ALA A 116 -6.79 10.84 6.10
N GLY A 117 -7.85 10.05 5.93
CA GLY A 117 -8.22 9.48 4.64
C GLY A 117 -9.07 8.23 4.76
N GLU A 118 -9.42 7.67 3.60
CA GLU A 118 -10.18 6.42 3.51
C GLU A 118 -9.38 5.20 4.04
N VAL A 119 -8.06 5.22 3.82
CA VAL A 119 -7.13 4.22 4.37
C VAL A 119 -6.22 4.92 5.36
N PRO A 120 -6.64 5.02 6.63
CA PRO A 120 -5.93 5.83 7.63
C PRO A 120 -4.55 5.28 8.02
N PHE A 121 -4.29 4.00 7.85
CA PHE A 121 -2.95 3.43 8.06
C PHE A 121 -2.75 2.10 7.33
N ASN A 122 -1.47 1.74 7.16
CA ASN A 122 -1.02 0.39 6.85
C ASN A 122 -0.05 -0.08 7.95
N SER A 123 -0.19 -1.32 8.39
CA SER A 123 0.74 -1.96 9.32
C SER A 123 2.06 -2.33 8.60
N SER A 124 3.08 -2.66 9.39
CA SER A 124 4.22 -3.40 8.86
C SER A 124 3.81 -4.84 8.50
N GLN A 125 4.64 -5.49 7.67
CA GLN A 125 4.46 -6.90 7.31
C GLN A 125 4.54 -7.82 8.55
N GLU A 126 5.46 -7.52 9.48
CA GLU A 126 5.60 -8.26 10.73
C GLU A 126 4.35 -8.14 11.61
N GLN A 127 3.81 -6.92 11.76
CA GLN A 127 2.56 -6.71 12.51
C GLN A 127 1.40 -7.47 11.89
N ALA A 128 1.26 -7.46 10.57
CA ALA A 128 0.22 -8.20 9.87
C ALA A 128 0.35 -9.72 10.08
N ALA A 129 1.56 -10.26 9.97
CA ALA A 129 1.82 -11.68 10.21
C ALA A 129 1.43 -12.10 11.63
N ARG A 130 1.78 -11.28 12.63
CA ARG A 130 1.41 -11.53 14.04
C ARG A 130 -0.09 -11.42 14.29
N LEU A 131 -0.80 -10.53 13.58
CA LEU A 131 -2.27 -10.46 13.63
C LEU A 131 -2.93 -11.68 13.00
N LEU A 132 -2.44 -12.16 11.85
CA LEU A 132 -2.95 -13.39 11.20
C LEU A 132 -2.76 -14.61 12.10
N THR A 133 -1.59 -14.77 12.71
CA THR A 133 -1.33 -15.82 13.70
C THR A 133 -2.26 -15.68 14.90
N GLY A 134 -2.42 -14.47 15.42
CA GLY A 134 -3.34 -14.20 16.52
C GLY A 134 -4.79 -14.57 16.20
N LEU A 135 -5.28 -14.28 14.99
CA LEU A 135 -6.62 -14.67 14.54
C LEU A 135 -6.81 -16.19 14.50
N LEU A 136 -5.79 -16.94 14.07
CA LEU A 136 -5.80 -18.41 14.11
C LEU A 136 -5.84 -18.95 15.55
N GLU A 137 -5.22 -18.23 16.49
CA GLU A 137 -5.27 -18.52 17.92
C GLU A 137 -6.54 -18.01 18.63
N GLY A 138 -7.49 -17.42 17.89
CA GLY A 138 -8.73 -16.87 18.42
C GLY A 138 -8.57 -15.48 19.06
N ARG A 139 -7.51 -14.74 18.75
CA ARG A 139 -7.33 -13.33 19.15
C ARG A 139 -8.00 -12.39 18.13
N SER A 140 -8.28 -11.19 18.57
CA SER A 140 -8.93 -10.13 17.79
C SER A 140 -7.93 -9.05 17.41
N PRO A 141 -7.71 -8.71 16.14
CA PRO A 141 -7.09 -7.45 15.76
C PRO A 141 -7.86 -6.29 16.37
N LEU A 142 -7.16 -5.44 17.10
CA LEU A 142 -7.70 -4.25 17.73
C LEU A 142 -6.80 -3.07 17.43
N VAL A 143 -7.38 -2.04 16.84
CA VAL A 143 -6.72 -0.74 16.61
C VAL A 143 -7.27 0.24 17.62
N ARG A 144 -6.42 0.76 18.48
CA ARG A 144 -6.75 1.75 19.50
C ARG A 144 -6.14 3.09 19.15
N HIS A 145 -6.97 4.04 18.79
CA HIS A 145 -6.58 5.42 18.50
C HIS A 145 -7.00 6.33 19.66
N ARG A 146 -6.05 7.12 20.18
CA ARG A 146 -6.36 8.15 21.17
C ARG A 146 -6.58 9.47 20.47
N THR A 147 -7.73 10.09 20.68
CA THR A 147 -7.99 11.42 20.16
C THR A 147 -7.15 12.44 20.93
N SER A 148 -6.60 13.42 20.22
CA SER A 148 -5.79 14.50 20.82
C SER A 148 -6.62 15.49 21.65
N VAL A 149 -7.95 15.45 21.53
CA VAL A 149 -8.89 16.33 22.22
C VAL A 149 -9.84 15.47 23.08
N GLY A 150 -9.85 15.69 24.38
CA GLY A 150 -10.80 15.05 25.31
C GLY A 150 -10.39 13.71 25.91
N GLY A 151 -9.27 13.11 25.51
CA GLY A 151 -8.78 11.85 26.08
C GLY A 151 -9.59 10.60 25.70
N ASP A 152 -10.61 10.73 24.85
CA ASP A 152 -11.42 9.62 24.36
C ASP A 152 -10.61 8.67 23.49
N SER A 153 -10.80 7.36 23.65
CA SER A 153 -10.21 6.35 22.78
C SER A 153 -11.23 5.84 21.77
N LEU A 154 -10.79 5.65 20.53
CA LEU A 154 -11.55 4.98 19.49
C LEU A 154 -10.93 3.61 19.25
N ASP A 155 -11.71 2.57 19.46
CA ASP A 155 -11.30 1.19 19.28
C ASP A 155 -12.03 0.57 18.08
N VAL A 156 -11.26 -0.01 17.13
CA VAL A 156 -11.79 -0.77 15.99
C VAL A 156 -11.35 -2.21 16.13
N ARG A 157 -12.29 -3.14 16.28
CA ARG A 157 -12.03 -4.55 16.55
C ARG A 157 -12.57 -5.47 15.45
N LEU A 158 -11.73 -6.41 15.01
CA LEU A 158 -12.13 -7.53 14.17
C LEU A 158 -12.26 -8.80 15.04
N LEU A 159 -13.21 -9.67 14.69
CA LEU A 159 -13.46 -10.90 15.43
C LEU A 159 -12.93 -12.14 14.69
N PRO A 160 -12.34 -13.13 15.39
CA PRO A 160 -11.78 -14.34 14.78
C PRO A 160 -12.83 -15.36 14.33
N ILE A 161 -14.13 -15.03 14.44
CA ILE A 161 -15.25 -15.92 14.10
C ILE A 161 -15.21 -16.22 12.60
N LYS A 162 -15.29 -17.51 12.22
CA LYS A 162 -15.23 -18.02 10.84
C LYS A 162 -13.92 -17.68 10.09
N PHE A 163 -12.88 -17.25 10.79
CA PHE A 163 -11.63 -16.82 10.18
C PHE A 163 -10.88 -17.95 9.49
N ALA A 164 -10.77 -19.13 10.11
CA ALA A 164 -9.93 -20.23 9.62
C ALA A 164 -10.28 -20.68 8.19
N GLN A 165 -11.58 -20.75 7.86
CA GLN A 165 -12.03 -21.10 6.51
C GLN A 165 -11.64 -20.00 5.50
N ALA A 166 -11.95 -18.74 5.80
CA ALA A 166 -11.62 -17.63 4.93
C ALA A 166 -10.10 -17.47 4.75
N TYR A 167 -9.32 -17.77 5.79
CA TYR A 167 -7.86 -17.77 5.70
C TYR A 167 -7.33 -18.83 4.72
N ASN A 168 -7.92 -20.03 4.70
CA ASN A 168 -7.58 -21.06 3.71
C ASN A 168 -7.87 -20.59 2.28
N ASP A 169 -8.98 -19.89 2.05
CA ASP A 169 -9.31 -19.34 0.74
C ASP A 169 -8.37 -18.18 0.37
N TYR A 170 -7.97 -17.37 1.35
CA TYR A 170 -6.93 -16.35 1.17
C TYR A 170 -5.57 -16.96 0.79
N LEU A 171 -5.18 -18.07 1.41
CA LEU A 171 -3.95 -18.78 1.04
C LEU A 171 -3.99 -19.30 -0.39
N LYS A 172 -5.13 -19.83 -0.85
CA LYS A 172 -5.31 -20.25 -2.25
C LYS A 172 -5.18 -19.06 -3.22
N CYS A 173 -5.82 -17.92 -2.90
CA CYS A 173 -5.66 -16.69 -3.67
C CYS A 173 -4.19 -16.27 -3.74
N THR A 174 -3.50 -16.18 -2.59
CA THR A 174 -2.11 -15.72 -2.54
C THR A 174 -1.11 -16.65 -3.21
N ALA A 175 -1.44 -17.94 -3.37
CA ALA A 175 -0.64 -18.88 -4.14
C ALA A 175 -0.68 -18.62 -5.66
N GLY A 176 -1.73 -17.92 -6.14
CA GLY A 176 -1.89 -17.51 -7.53
C GLY A 176 -1.29 -16.13 -7.87
N LEU A 177 -0.71 -15.43 -6.89
CA LEU A 177 -0.11 -14.13 -7.12
C LEU A 177 1.14 -14.23 -8.00
N LEU A 178 1.32 -13.24 -8.87
CA LEU A 178 2.57 -13.06 -9.62
C LEU A 178 3.76 -12.88 -8.66
N PRO A 179 4.98 -13.27 -9.07
CA PRO A 179 6.17 -13.16 -8.22
C PRO A 179 6.60 -11.71 -7.97
N VAL A 180 6.08 -10.77 -8.76
CA VAL A 180 6.44 -9.34 -8.70
C VAL A 180 5.23 -8.47 -9.00
N ASN A 181 5.26 -7.20 -8.53
CA ASN A 181 4.31 -6.16 -8.94
C ASN A 181 4.97 -5.15 -9.90
N PHE A 182 4.14 -4.26 -10.46
CA PHE A 182 4.61 -3.26 -11.41
C PHE A 182 5.71 -2.35 -10.85
N ASP A 183 5.60 -1.93 -9.58
CA ASP A 183 6.58 -1.02 -8.98
C ASP A 183 7.97 -1.64 -8.89
N GLN A 184 8.05 -2.97 -8.72
CA GLN A 184 9.30 -3.72 -8.65
C GLN A 184 9.97 -3.90 -10.02
N ILE A 185 9.18 -3.97 -11.10
CA ILE A 185 9.70 -4.25 -12.46
C ILE A 185 9.69 -3.05 -13.39
N ARG A 186 8.98 -1.96 -13.06
CA ARG A 186 8.87 -0.79 -13.94
C ARG A 186 10.22 -0.24 -14.40
N LYS A 187 11.30 -0.53 -13.66
CA LYS A 187 12.68 -0.22 -14.04
C LYS A 187 13.59 -1.37 -13.65
N ALA A 188 13.92 -2.21 -14.63
CA ALA A 188 14.77 -3.38 -14.45
C ALA A 188 16.12 -3.19 -15.11
N GLN A 189 17.13 -3.90 -14.59
CA GLN A 189 18.49 -3.92 -15.16
C GLN A 189 18.83 -5.34 -15.57
N ILE A 190 19.14 -5.52 -16.85
CA ILE A 190 19.61 -6.78 -17.43
C ILE A 190 21.11 -6.66 -17.62
N GLY A 191 21.88 -7.44 -16.83
CA GLY A 191 23.33 -7.42 -16.87
C GLY A 191 23.90 -8.20 -18.05
N PHE A 192 25.09 -7.82 -18.49
CA PHE A 192 25.89 -8.54 -19.47
C PHE A 192 27.27 -8.79 -18.90
N PRO A 193 27.55 -9.99 -18.36
CA PRO A 193 28.86 -10.32 -17.81
C PRO A 193 29.98 -10.11 -18.81
N SER A 194 29.73 -10.53 -20.08
CA SER A 194 30.63 -10.30 -21.18
C SER A 194 29.85 -10.22 -22.51
N GLY A 195 30.43 -9.57 -23.54
CA GLY A 195 29.87 -9.55 -24.89
C GLY A 195 28.43 -9.02 -24.98
N VAL A 196 27.60 -9.70 -25.76
CA VAL A 196 26.21 -9.33 -26.11
C VAL A 196 25.21 -10.46 -25.84
N VAL A 197 25.66 -11.59 -25.29
CA VAL A 197 24.80 -12.75 -25.04
C VAL A 197 24.11 -12.60 -23.67
N LEU A 198 22.82 -12.83 -23.66
CA LEU A 198 22.04 -12.92 -22.42
C LEU A 198 22.40 -14.19 -21.68
N ASP A 199 22.79 -14.05 -20.43
CA ASP A 199 22.99 -15.18 -19.50
C ASP A 199 21.65 -15.68 -18.92
N ASP A 200 21.68 -16.77 -18.16
CA ASP A 200 20.49 -17.36 -17.56
C ASP A 200 19.82 -16.42 -16.57
N VAL A 201 20.60 -15.59 -15.85
CA VAL A 201 20.06 -14.59 -14.90
C VAL A 201 19.30 -13.50 -15.64
N GLY A 202 19.85 -13.01 -16.76
CA GLY A 202 19.18 -12.03 -17.62
C GLY A 202 17.91 -12.59 -18.22
N ARG A 203 17.93 -13.82 -18.73
CA ARG A 203 16.75 -14.51 -19.28
C ARG A 203 15.67 -14.69 -18.22
N ALA A 204 16.01 -15.21 -17.04
CA ALA A 204 15.03 -15.41 -15.94
C ALA A 204 14.36 -14.09 -15.51
N LYS A 205 15.09 -12.98 -15.49
CA LYS A 205 14.49 -11.65 -15.22
C LYS A 205 13.54 -11.23 -16.33
N LEU A 206 13.89 -11.44 -17.59
CA LEU A 206 13.01 -11.14 -18.72
C LEU A 206 11.77 -12.01 -18.70
N ASP A 207 11.86 -13.29 -18.35
CA ASP A 207 10.71 -14.20 -18.22
C ASP A 207 9.71 -13.74 -17.14
N ILE A 208 10.20 -13.24 -15.99
CA ILE A 208 9.35 -12.65 -14.96
C ILE A 208 8.62 -11.41 -15.50
N ILE A 209 9.32 -10.54 -16.23
CA ILE A 209 8.73 -9.35 -16.87
C ILE A 209 7.70 -9.75 -17.92
N LEU A 210 7.99 -10.74 -18.75
CA LEU A 210 7.07 -11.26 -19.78
C LEU A 210 5.80 -11.85 -19.16
N ALA A 211 5.92 -12.58 -18.07
CA ALA A 211 4.76 -13.10 -17.33
C ALA A 211 3.87 -11.95 -16.83
N PHE A 212 4.48 -10.86 -16.34
CA PHE A 212 3.74 -9.67 -15.93
C PHE A 212 3.08 -8.95 -17.09
N LEU A 213 3.80 -8.71 -18.21
CA LEU A 213 3.25 -8.07 -19.42
C LEU A 213 2.06 -8.83 -19.99
N LYS A 214 2.12 -10.16 -19.98
CA LYS A 214 1.01 -11.02 -20.39
C LYS A 214 -0.21 -10.87 -19.48
N ALA A 215 0.01 -10.65 -18.19
CA ALA A 215 -1.02 -10.51 -17.18
C ALA A 215 -1.64 -9.10 -17.18
N ASP A 216 -0.85 -8.06 -17.48
CA ASP A 216 -1.27 -6.65 -17.49
C ASP A 216 -1.02 -5.99 -18.86
N PRO A 217 -1.97 -6.12 -19.81
CA PRO A 217 -1.86 -5.49 -21.13
C PRO A 217 -1.86 -3.96 -21.11
N SER A 218 -2.18 -3.33 -19.99
CA SER A 218 -2.10 -1.86 -19.87
C SER A 218 -0.66 -1.35 -19.88
N VAL A 219 0.32 -2.21 -19.60
CA VAL A 219 1.75 -1.91 -19.76
C VAL A 219 2.08 -2.09 -21.24
N ASN A 220 2.08 -1.00 -21.99
CA ASN A 220 2.10 -0.98 -23.45
C ASN A 220 3.34 -0.30 -24.05
N ARG A 221 4.29 0.16 -23.21
CA ARG A 221 5.55 0.73 -23.67
C ARG A 221 6.74 0.20 -22.90
N ILE A 222 7.75 -0.21 -23.65
CA ILE A 222 9.01 -0.79 -23.16
C ILE A 222 10.16 0.00 -23.74
N GLU A 223 10.92 0.69 -22.92
CA GLU A 223 12.12 1.39 -23.32
C GLU A 223 13.35 0.60 -22.92
N LEU A 224 14.26 0.36 -23.88
CA LEU A 224 15.50 -0.38 -23.72
C LEU A 224 16.68 0.57 -23.92
N ASP A 225 17.36 0.90 -22.84
CA ASP A 225 18.55 1.76 -22.84
C ASP A 225 19.82 0.92 -22.67
N GLY A 226 20.58 0.73 -23.75
CA GLY A 226 21.83 -0.02 -23.73
C GLY A 226 23.02 0.79 -23.22
N HIS A 227 23.86 0.14 -22.38
CA HIS A 227 25.05 0.75 -21.80
C HIS A 227 26.27 -0.19 -21.89
N SER A 228 27.45 0.41 -21.93
CA SER A 228 28.74 -0.27 -21.78
C SER A 228 29.50 0.26 -20.56
N ASP A 229 30.57 -0.44 -20.19
CA ASP A 229 31.64 0.14 -19.38
C ASP A 229 32.52 1.06 -20.24
N ASN A 230 33.59 1.61 -19.65
CA ASN A 230 34.52 2.48 -20.35
C ASN A 230 35.75 1.75 -20.92
N SER A 231 35.71 0.42 -21.07
CA SER A 231 36.78 -0.36 -21.67
C SER A 231 36.72 -0.26 -23.18
N GLY A 232 37.85 0.11 -23.82
CA GLY A 232 37.91 0.25 -25.27
C GLY A 232 37.61 1.68 -25.77
N ASN A 233 37.34 1.79 -27.09
CA ASN A 233 37.04 3.08 -27.69
C ASN A 233 35.55 3.43 -27.72
N ARG A 234 35.26 4.73 -27.76
CA ARG A 234 33.90 5.28 -27.66
C ARG A 234 32.94 4.75 -28.73
N LEU A 235 33.41 4.58 -29.98
CA LEU A 235 32.56 4.08 -31.10
C LEU A 235 32.22 2.59 -30.86
N GLY A 236 33.22 1.78 -30.50
CA GLY A 236 33.01 0.37 -30.15
C GLY A 236 32.08 0.19 -28.97
N ASN A 237 32.21 1.03 -27.90
CA ASN A 237 31.32 1.01 -26.75
C ASN A 237 29.87 1.39 -27.15
N ARG A 238 29.70 2.33 -28.06
CA ARG A 238 28.35 2.68 -28.57
C ARG A 238 27.76 1.52 -29.36
N ASP A 239 28.51 0.87 -30.23
CA ASP A 239 28.03 -0.31 -30.97
C ASP A 239 27.75 -1.50 -30.06
N LEU A 240 28.61 -1.75 -29.08
CA LEU A 240 28.43 -2.82 -28.09
C LEU A 240 27.13 -2.61 -27.30
N SER A 241 26.85 -1.37 -26.86
CA SER A 241 25.63 -1.02 -26.14
C SER A 241 24.37 -1.19 -27.02
N ARG A 242 24.46 -0.87 -28.32
CA ARG A 242 23.38 -1.11 -29.27
C ARG A 242 23.11 -2.60 -29.44
N ARG A 243 24.13 -3.42 -29.68
CA ARG A 243 23.95 -4.88 -29.82
C ARG A 243 23.37 -5.55 -28.59
N ARG A 244 23.71 -5.09 -27.38
CA ARG A 244 23.10 -5.56 -26.12
C ARG A 244 21.61 -5.23 -26.05
N ALA A 245 21.24 -4.00 -26.39
CA ALA A 245 19.82 -3.58 -26.41
C ALA A 245 19.01 -4.38 -27.45
N ILE A 246 19.57 -4.61 -28.63
CA ILE A 246 18.96 -5.46 -29.67
C ILE A 246 18.78 -6.91 -29.19
N ALA A 247 19.76 -7.49 -28.49
CA ALA A 247 19.62 -8.84 -27.95
C ALA A 247 18.44 -8.98 -26.95
N VAL A 248 18.17 -7.94 -26.15
CA VAL A 248 17.00 -7.90 -25.29
C VAL A 248 15.72 -7.71 -26.10
N GLU A 249 15.71 -6.81 -27.08
CA GLU A 249 14.59 -6.59 -27.98
C GLU A 249 14.18 -7.88 -28.70
N GLU A 250 15.15 -8.57 -29.31
CA GLU A 250 14.90 -9.84 -30.00
C GLU A 250 14.32 -10.90 -29.09
N TYR A 251 14.80 -10.99 -27.85
CA TYR A 251 14.26 -11.91 -26.85
C TYR A 251 12.81 -11.60 -26.52
N LEU A 252 12.46 -10.33 -26.31
CA LEU A 252 11.10 -9.89 -26.04
C LEU A 252 10.16 -10.17 -27.23
N LYS A 253 10.61 -9.84 -28.46
CA LYS A 253 9.84 -10.09 -29.69
C LYS A 253 9.61 -11.60 -29.94
N ALA A 254 10.63 -12.41 -29.74
CA ALA A 254 10.52 -13.86 -29.85
C ALA A 254 9.53 -14.45 -28.84
N SER A 255 9.32 -13.76 -27.70
CA SER A 255 8.38 -14.11 -26.64
C SER A 255 6.97 -13.51 -26.85
N GLY A 256 6.72 -12.85 -28.00
CA GLY A 256 5.40 -12.35 -28.39
C GLY A 256 5.12 -10.87 -28.05
N VAL A 257 6.12 -10.09 -27.60
CA VAL A 257 5.94 -8.65 -27.39
C VAL A 257 5.91 -7.93 -28.76
N PRO A 258 4.88 -7.11 -29.05
CA PRO A 258 4.80 -6.34 -30.30
C PRO A 258 5.96 -5.35 -30.45
N ALA A 259 6.52 -5.28 -31.64
CA ALA A 259 7.68 -4.41 -31.95
C ALA A 259 7.38 -2.93 -31.70
N GLU A 260 6.15 -2.50 -31.96
CA GLU A 260 5.67 -1.12 -31.77
C GLU A 260 5.65 -0.66 -30.32
N GLN A 261 5.64 -1.60 -29.38
CA GLN A 261 5.73 -1.31 -27.95
C GLN A 261 7.17 -1.10 -27.48
N ILE A 262 8.18 -1.45 -28.29
CA ILE A 262 9.58 -1.45 -27.89
C ILE A 262 10.31 -0.27 -28.50
N VAL A 263 10.95 0.53 -27.66
CA VAL A 263 11.82 1.64 -28.08
C VAL A 263 13.25 1.34 -27.65
N VAL A 264 14.18 1.28 -28.61
CA VAL A 264 15.59 0.98 -28.36
C VAL A 264 16.43 2.25 -28.41
N ARG A 265 17.20 2.49 -27.36
CA ARG A 265 18.22 3.54 -27.26
C ARG A 265 19.55 2.95 -26.81
N PHE A 266 20.65 3.60 -27.18
CA PHE A 266 22.01 3.12 -26.83
C PHE A 266 22.95 4.29 -26.60
N HIS A 267 23.69 4.21 -25.50
CA HIS A 267 24.43 5.33 -24.94
C HIS A 267 25.94 5.09 -24.83
N GLY A 268 26.40 3.84 -25.06
CA GLY A 268 27.79 3.47 -24.81
C GLY A 268 28.14 3.65 -23.33
N GLU A 269 29.29 4.26 -23.08
CA GLU A 269 29.81 4.52 -21.73
C GLU A 269 29.33 5.84 -21.12
N ARG A 270 28.44 6.60 -21.81
CA ARG A 270 28.12 8.00 -21.47
C ARG A 270 27.41 8.17 -20.14
N TYR A 271 26.59 7.18 -19.73
CA TYR A 271 25.80 7.24 -18.50
C TYR A 271 26.08 6.03 -17.61
N PRO A 272 27.22 6.03 -16.90
CA PRO A 272 27.57 4.93 -16.02
C PRO A 272 26.63 4.93 -14.78
N LEU A 273 26.23 3.74 -14.35
CA LEU A 273 25.44 3.55 -13.14
C LEU A 273 26.30 3.80 -11.89
N VAL A 274 27.54 3.38 -11.94
CA VAL A 274 28.55 3.56 -10.91
C VAL A 274 29.88 3.97 -11.56
N PRO A 275 30.79 4.63 -10.83
CA PRO A 275 32.12 4.96 -11.37
C PRO A 275 32.82 3.71 -11.94
N ASN A 276 33.43 3.82 -13.12
CA ASN A 276 34.10 2.70 -13.82
C ASN A 276 35.43 2.31 -13.15
N LYS A 277 35.44 2.15 -11.82
CA LYS A 277 36.64 1.75 -11.05
C LYS A 277 36.53 0.27 -10.67
N GLY A 278 37.49 -0.52 -11.15
CA GLY A 278 37.54 -1.96 -10.88
C GLY A 278 36.48 -2.75 -11.71
N GLU A 279 36.71 -4.07 -11.79
CA GLU A 279 35.86 -4.94 -12.64
C GLU A 279 34.43 -5.05 -12.13
N SER A 280 34.21 -5.11 -10.83
CA SER A 280 32.86 -5.18 -10.23
C SER A 280 31.96 -3.99 -10.65
N ASN A 281 32.52 -2.78 -10.67
CA ASN A 281 31.78 -1.59 -11.10
C ASN A 281 31.55 -1.58 -12.61
N ARG A 282 32.56 -1.96 -13.42
CA ARG A 282 32.40 -2.11 -14.86
C ARG A 282 31.32 -3.12 -15.21
N ALA A 283 31.28 -4.25 -14.52
CA ALA A 283 30.22 -5.25 -14.68
C ALA A 283 28.81 -4.68 -14.45
N LYS A 284 28.62 -3.81 -13.47
CA LYS A 284 27.33 -3.11 -13.23
C LYS A 284 26.96 -2.14 -14.36
N ASN A 285 27.97 -1.55 -15.02
CA ASN A 285 27.76 -0.64 -16.14
C ASN A 285 27.44 -1.38 -17.45
N ARG A 286 27.90 -2.63 -17.62
CA ARG A 286 27.53 -3.49 -18.76
C ARG A 286 26.09 -3.99 -18.61
N ARG A 287 25.12 -3.18 -18.99
CA ARG A 287 23.71 -3.45 -18.78
C ARG A 287 22.80 -2.94 -19.89
N VAL A 288 21.60 -3.45 -19.94
CA VAL A 288 20.45 -2.81 -20.58
C VAL A 288 19.48 -2.44 -19.46
N THR A 289 19.10 -1.16 -19.39
CA THR A 289 18.03 -0.70 -18.50
C THR A 289 16.72 -0.83 -19.27
N LEU A 290 15.78 -1.58 -18.72
CA LEU A 290 14.44 -1.77 -19.24
C LEU A 290 13.50 -0.91 -18.40
N THR A 291 12.72 -0.02 -19.04
CA THR A 291 11.72 0.82 -18.37
C THR A 291 10.36 0.51 -18.98
N LEU A 292 9.40 0.18 -18.10
CA LEU A 292 8.01 -0.11 -18.46
C LEU A 292 7.12 1.08 -18.12
N SER A 293 6.19 1.41 -19.01
CA SER A 293 5.18 2.43 -18.76
C SER A 293 3.83 2.05 -19.35
N ARG A 294 2.81 2.70 -18.82
CA ARG A 294 1.44 2.68 -19.32
C ARG A 294 1.22 4.01 -20.03
N GLU A 295 1.30 4.01 -21.36
CA GLU A 295 0.93 5.21 -22.11
C GLU A 295 -0.58 5.21 -22.35
N PRO A 296 -1.24 6.39 -22.28
CA PRO A 296 -2.61 6.50 -22.75
C PRO A 296 -2.65 6.00 -24.20
N LEU A 297 -3.55 5.09 -24.51
CA LEU A 297 -3.85 4.78 -25.91
C LEU A 297 -4.22 6.11 -26.57
N ALA A 298 -3.51 6.48 -27.64
CA ALA A 298 -3.89 7.66 -28.42
C ALA A 298 -5.36 7.48 -28.78
N GLU A 299 -6.21 8.43 -28.34
CA GLU A 299 -7.58 8.47 -28.84
C GLU A 299 -7.49 8.42 -30.37
N PRO A 300 -8.27 7.55 -31.04
CA PRO A 300 -8.29 7.54 -32.48
C PRO A 300 -8.56 8.98 -32.92
N ALA A 301 -7.64 9.55 -33.70
CA ALA A 301 -7.79 10.90 -34.20
C ALA A 301 -9.21 10.99 -34.78
N GLU A 302 -10.05 11.82 -34.17
CA GLU A 302 -11.39 12.09 -34.65
C GLU A 302 -11.20 12.53 -36.10
N GLU A 303 -11.61 11.67 -37.05
CA GLU A 303 -11.51 11.92 -38.49
C GLU A 303 -12.29 13.22 -38.74
N THR A 304 -11.57 14.33 -38.72
CA THR A 304 -12.13 15.64 -39.02
C THR A 304 -12.80 15.51 -40.39
N ALA A 305 -14.12 15.43 -40.37
CA ALA A 305 -14.93 15.45 -41.57
C ALA A 305 -14.42 16.59 -42.46
N PRO A 306 -14.23 16.37 -43.77
CA PRO A 306 -13.73 17.41 -44.66
C PRO A 306 -14.65 18.63 -44.59
N ALA A 307 -14.01 19.77 -44.35
CA ALA A 307 -14.72 21.06 -44.29
C ALA A 307 -15.65 21.21 -45.50
N PRO A 308 -16.90 21.66 -45.34
CA PRO A 308 -17.80 21.87 -46.48
C PRO A 308 -17.16 22.87 -47.45
N ALA A 309 -17.13 22.45 -48.74
CA ALA A 309 -16.56 23.24 -49.82
C ALA A 309 -17.12 24.67 -49.80
N ALA A 310 -16.25 25.66 -49.86
CA ALA A 310 -16.63 27.07 -49.94
C ALA A 310 -17.55 27.29 -51.15
N PRO A 311 -18.61 28.09 -51.04
CA PRO A 311 -19.52 28.39 -52.16
C PRO A 311 -18.75 29.10 -53.27
N THR A 312 -18.90 28.57 -54.50
CA THR A 312 -18.35 29.14 -55.74
C THR A 312 -18.88 30.57 -55.91
N PRO A 313 -18.02 31.58 -56.15
CA PRO A 313 -18.48 32.93 -56.43
C PRO A 313 -19.32 32.98 -57.70
N PRO A 314 -20.36 33.82 -57.78
CA PRO A 314 -21.22 33.94 -58.96
C PRO A 314 -20.40 34.49 -60.16
N ALA A 315 -20.63 33.89 -61.34
CA ALA A 315 -20.02 34.33 -62.58
C ALA A 315 -20.46 35.75 -62.95
N ASP A 316 -19.52 36.63 -63.25
CA ASP A 316 -19.76 37.96 -63.79
C ASP A 316 -20.48 37.89 -65.14
N PRO A 317 -21.55 38.63 -65.39
CA PRO A 317 -22.18 38.70 -66.65
C PRO A 317 -21.31 39.56 -67.60
N ALA A 318 -20.91 38.97 -68.70
CA ALA A 318 -20.14 39.58 -69.78
C ALA A 318 -20.75 40.88 -70.27
N ALA A 319 -19.92 41.91 -70.33
CA ALA A 319 -20.20 43.15 -71.03
C ALA A 319 -20.28 42.87 -72.56
N THR A 320 -21.44 43.00 -73.15
CA THR A 320 -21.66 43.23 -74.55
C THR A 320 -21.63 44.72 -74.84
N SER A 321 -20.66 45.15 -75.58
CA SER A 321 -20.78 46.14 -76.71
C SER A 321 -19.47 46.34 -77.36
#